data_e9dbd4c1f340902f0af7477d2f97cfe4
#
_entry.id   e9dbd4c1f340902f0af7477d2f97cfe4
#
_cell.length_a   1.000
_cell.length_b   1.000
_cell.length_c   1.000
_cell.angle_alpha   90.00
_cell.angle_beta   90.00
_cell.angle_gamma   90.00
#
_symmetry.space_group_name_H-M   'P 1'
#
loop_
_entity.id
_entity.type
_entity.pdbx_description
1 polymer ?
#
loop_
_entity_poly.entity_id
_entity_poly.type
_entity_poly.pdbx_seq_one_letter_code
_entity_poly.pdbx_strand_id
1 'polypeptide(L)'
;MKILYNAVLPITCIYVMAIMLSSCASKAQIEKIAFDTDNSTVSDSIKTIKNFKKQKEIYVLTQFGSYDEKMEWLNNYLLTEVNKNIAVPSKKEKQMCSIFFTTNNSGITYHCQNFDNPESGIIVGSYSAPGKYKSIAIIRMTDITYFPPSFELAEITDMQKTFIPFFSFYPVNGINEHGLSVSVAGSYPHKITDTKDRKGVYITYLNRLMLDSCKTVNEAIALSQHYYFFDHEGLITANHLLVADKSGNSAVIEYDKNGKMQYLVKQNSNLVMTNDDIIGVDTSQLKCVRYKEICKQLSNKPVAGYADCMNILQTVKNNTLWTVVMDNKSSTGYIAVKGKYSHYYKFSLN
;
A
#
# COMPACT_ATOMS: atom_id res chain seq x y z
N MET A 1 -50.65 17.74 54.87
CA MET A 1 -50.68 18.37 53.52
C MET A 1 -49.22 18.45 53.04
N LYS A 2 -48.76 17.45 52.28
CA LYS A 2 -47.39 17.38 51.72
C LYS A 2 -47.48 17.72 50.23
N ILE A 3 -46.84 18.81 49.82
CA ILE A 3 -46.75 19.24 48.43
C ILE A 3 -45.59 18.54 47.80
N LEU A 4 -45.85 17.68 46.82
CA LEU A 4 -44.86 17.04 45.94
C LEU A 4 -44.53 18.05 44.81
N TYR A 5 -43.28 18.52 44.77
CA TYR A 5 -42.72 19.22 43.58
C TYR A 5 -42.17 18.18 42.62
N ASN A 6 -42.88 17.95 41.53
CA ASN A 6 -42.36 17.23 40.35
C ASN A 6 -41.52 18.23 39.54
N ALA A 7 -40.20 18.05 39.55
CA ALA A 7 -39.29 18.75 38.64
C ALA A 7 -39.33 18.03 37.30
N VAL A 8 -40.06 18.55 36.33
CA VAL A 8 -39.98 18.16 34.93
C VAL A 8 -38.78 18.91 34.33
N LEU A 9 -37.68 18.21 34.14
CA LEU A 9 -36.57 18.71 33.31
C LEU A 9 -37.03 18.74 31.85
N PRO A 10 -36.90 19.85 31.14
CA PRO A 10 -37.35 19.93 29.75
C PRO A 10 -36.46 19.06 28.84
N ILE A 11 -37.08 18.12 28.15
CA ILE A 11 -36.50 17.21 27.14
C ILE A 11 -35.74 17.96 26.02
N THR A 12 -36.00 19.25 25.86
CA THR A 12 -35.32 20.16 24.90
C THR A 12 -33.81 20.35 25.17
N CYS A 13 -33.34 20.28 26.43
CA CYS A 13 -31.89 20.41 26.71
C CYS A 13 -31.06 19.21 26.28
N ILE A 14 -31.65 17.99 26.27
CA ILE A 14 -30.94 16.77 25.88
C ILE A 14 -30.75 16.73 24.35
N TYR A 15 -31.73 17.24 23.59
CA TYR A 15 -31.63 17.29 22.11
C TYR A 15 -30.60 18.32 21.62
N VAL A 16 -30.46 19.47 22.29
CA VAL A 16 -29.47 20.48 21.94
C VAL A 16 -28.06 20.04 22.28
N MET A 17 -27.85 19.27 23.38
CA MET A 17 -26.55 18.69 23.71
C MET A 17 -26.15 17.56 22.76
N ALA A 18 -27.09 16.75 22.28
CA ALA A 18 -26.83 15.71 21.30
C ALA A 18 -26.48 16.32 19.92
N ILE A 19 -27.05 17.44 19.53
CA ILE A 19 -26.74 18.15 18.28
C ILE A 19 -25.40 18.86 18.38
N MET A 20 -25.00 19.39 19.54
CA MET A 20 -23.67 20.00 19.71
C MET A 20 -22.54 18.96 19.81
N LEU A 21 -22.79 17.73 20.22
CA LEU A 21 -21.80 16.66 20.22
C LEU A 21 -21.61 15.99 18.85
N SER A 22 -22.56 16.17 17.92
CA SER A 22 -22.44 15.63 16.56
C SER A 22 -21.73 16.56 15.56
N SER A 23 -21.44 17.80 15.94
CA SER A 23 -20.87 18.82 15.02
C SER A 23 -19.38 19.11 15.21
N CYS A 24 -18.68 18.42 16.12
CA CYS A 24 -17.25 18.63 16.39
C CYS A 24 -16.34 17.46 15.96
N ALA A 25 -16.75 16.63 15.00
CA ALA A 25 -15.76 15.88 14.24
C ALA A 25 -15.08 16.88 13.31
N SER A 26 -13.95 17.46 13.72
CA SER A 26 -13.15 18.32 12.85
C SER A 26 -12.88 17.55 11.56
N LYS A 27 -13.39 18.08 10.42
CA LYS A 27 -13.10 17.49 9.11
C LYS A 27 -11.60 17.38 8.98
N ALA A 28 -11.12 16.19 8.62
CA ALA A 28 -9.69 16.00 8.42
C ALA A 28 -9.15 17.00 7.40
N GLN A 29 -8.03 17.59 7.70
CA GLN A 29 -7.35 18.51 6.78
C GLN A 29 -6.76 17.69 5.63
N ILE A 30 -7.03 18.10 4.39
CA ILE A 30 -6.51 17.46 3.19
C ILE A 30 -5.48 18.38 2.53
N GLU A 31 -4.27 17.86 2.37
CA GLU A 31 -3.17 18.53 1.69
C GLU A 31 -2.85 17.80 0.37
N LYS A 32 -2.82 18.55 -0.74
CA LYS A 32 -2.45 17.97 -2.02
C LYS A 32 -0.95 17.73 -2.12
N ILE A 33 -0.57 16.56 -2.61
CA ILE A 33 0.80 16.29 -3.05
C ILE A 33 0.97 16.89 -4.44
N ALA A 34 1.92 17.82 -4.57
CA ALA A 34 2.27 18.42 -5.85
C ALA A 34 3.47 17.67 -6.45
N PHE A 35 3.22 16.92 -7.50
CA PHE A 35 4.29 16.38 -8.34
C PHE A 35 4.72 17.45 -9.35
N ASP A 36 6.04 17.53 -9.60
CA ASP A 36 6.58 18.49 -10.56
C ASP A 36 6.30 17.97 -11.97
N THR A 37 5.57 18.75 -12.74
CA THR A 37 5.25 18.43 -14.14
C THR A 37 6.22 19.08 -15.12
N ASP A 38 7.09 19.98 -14.62
CA ASP A 38 8.02 20.72 -15.45
C ASP A 38 9.20 19.87 -15.90
N ASN A 39 9.67 20.11 -17.13
CA ASN A 39 10.71 19.31 -17.77
C ASN A 39 12.15 19.59 -17.29
N SER A 40 12.34 20.36 -16.21
CA SER A 40 13.64 20.65 -15.64
C SER A 40 14.20 19.44 -14.88
N THR A 41 15.37 18.97 -15.25
CA THR A 41 16.08 17.88 -14.56
C THR A 41 16.83 18.39 -13.32
N VAL A 42 16.80 17.63 -12.23
CA VAL A 42 17.45 18.02 -10.95
C VAL A 42 18.97 17.97 -11.02
N SER A 43 19.55 17.23 -11.96
CA SER A 43 20.99 17.23 -12.27
C SER A 43 21.28 16.45 -13.54
N ASP A 44 22.33 16.80 -14.25
CA ASP A 44 22.82 16.13 -15.48
C ASP A 44 23.24 14.69 -15.24
N SER A 45 23.62 14.32 -14.01
CA SER A 45 24.02 12.96 -13.64
C SER A 45 22.86 12.00 -13.41
N ILE A 46 21.62 12.53 -13.19
CA ILE A 46 20.42 11.72 -12.91
C ILE A 46 19.28 12.19 -13.82
N LYS A 47 19.42 11.97 -15.10
CA LYS A 47 18.45 12.40 -16.14
C LYS A 47 17.00 11.92 -15.93
N THR A 48 16.78 10.98 -15.03
CA THR A 48 15.44 10.40 -14.77
C THR A 48 14.72 11.01 -13.56
N ILE A 49 15.39 11.77 -12.70
CA ILE A 49 14.77 12.41 -11.54
C ILE A 49 14.52 13.88 -11.85
N LYS A 50 13.25 14.26 -11.87
CA LYS A 50 12.84 15.67 -12.03
C LYS A 50 12.79 16.41 -10.72
N ASN A 51 12.34 15.76 -9.66
CA ASN A 51 12.19 16.38 -8.36
C ASN A 51 12.25 15.34 -7.23
N PHE A 52 12.92 15.70 -6.15
CA PHE A 52 12.89 15.00 -4.90
C PHE A 52 12.89 16.03 -3.78
N LYS A 53 11.76 16.19 -3.10
CA LYS A 53 11.54 17.20 -2.06
C LYS A 53 10.83 16.64 -0.84
N LYS A 54 11.07 17.27 0.31
CA LYS A 54 10.34 16.99 1.54
C LYS A 54 9.07 17.85 1.59
N GLN A 55 7.94 17.23 1.84
CA GLN A 55 6.67 17.89 2.10
C GLN A 55 6.17 17.46 3.47
N LYS A 56 6.48 18.23 4.51
CA LYS A 56 6.21 17.91 5.92
C LYS A 56 6.74 16.54 6.33
N GLU A 57 5.87 15.54 6.48
CA GLU A 57 6.21 14.19 6.97
C GLU A 57 6.51 13.19 5.85
N ILE A 58 6.36 13.59 4.59
CA ILE A 58 6.63 12.74 3.42
C ILE A 58 7.68 13.33 2.51
N TYR A 59 8.32 12.48 1.72
CA TYR A 59 9.19 12.87 0.62
C TYR A 59 8.45 12.65 -0.69
N VAL A 60 8.48 13.64 -1.57
CA VAL A 60 7.82 13.59 -2.88
C VAL A 60 8.87 13.42 -3.96
N LEU A 61 8.73 12.38 -4.76
CA LEU A 61 9.61 12.03 -5.87
C LEU A 61 8.86 12.15 -7.19
N THR A 62 9.47 12.77 -8.20
CA THR A 62 9.01 12.70 -9.58
C THR A 62 10.12 12.09 -10.43
N GLN A 63 9.85 10.93 -11.00
CA GLN A 63 10.78 10.21 -11.87
C GLN A 63 10.17 10.04 -13.26
N PHE A 64 10.97 10.32 -14.26
CA PHE A 64 10.59 10.27 -15.66
C PHE A 64 11.67 9.60 -16.51
N GLY A 65 11.26 8.89 -17.56
CA GLY A 65 12.18 8.23 -18.48
C GLY A 65 12.46 6.77 -18.11
N SER A 66 13.27 6.10 -18.93
CA SER A 66 13.55 4.67 -18.76
C SER A 66 14.33 4.38 -17.49
N TYR A 67 13.89 3.36 -16.78
CA TYR A 67 14.57 2.83 -15.58
C TYR A 67 14.80 1.31 -15.65
N ASP A 68 14.45 0.65 -16.76
CA ASP A 68 14.46 -0.81 -16.91
C ASP A 68 15.82 -1.43 -16.65
N GLU A 69 16.87 -0.93 -17.28
CA GLU A 69 18.23 -1.47 -17.13
C GLU A 69 18.69 -1.44 -15.67
N LYS A 70 18.37 -0.36 -14.94
CA LYS A 70 18.71 -0.26 -13.51
C LYS A 70 17.89 -1.23 -12.68
N MET A 71 16.59 -1.39 -12.99
CA MET A 71 15.71 -2.31 -12.29
C MET A 71 16.12 -3.76 -12.54
N GLU A 72 16.45 -4.11 -13.76
CA GLU A 72 16.91 -5.45 -14.11
C GLU A 72 18.28 -5.76 -13.47
N TRP A 73 19.20 -4.81 -13.48
CA TRP A 73 20.47 -4.95 -12.77
C TRP A 73 20.27 -5.19 -11.27
N LEU A 74 19.42 -4.38 -10.61
CA LEU A 74 19.15 -4.53 -9.18
C LEU A 74 18.48 -5.88 -8.87
N ASN A 75 17.52 -6.30 -9.68
CA ASN A 75 16.87 -7.60 -9.52
C ASN A 75 17.86 -8.77 -9.64
N ASN A 76 18.75 -8.72 -10.62
CA ASN A 76 19.78 -9.74 -10.82
C ASN A 76 20.81 -9.73 -9.69
N TYR A 77 21.18 -8.55 -9.19
CA TYR A 77 22.06 -8.41 -8.02
C TYR A 77 21.42 -9.04 -6.78
N LEU A 78 20.16 -8.72 -6.48
CA LEU A 78 19.42 -9.29 -5.35
C LEU A 78 19.30 -10.82 -5.48
N LEU A 79 18.97 -11.34 -6.66
CA LEU A 79 18.93 -12.79 -6.91
C LEU A 79 20.27 -13.46 -6.61
N THR A 80 21.38 -12.82 -6.97
CA THR A 80 22.73 -13.37 -6.80
C THR A 80 23.18 -13.34 -5.35
N GLU A 81 22.98 -12.20 -4.67
CA GLU A 81 23.41 -12.04 -3.27
C GLU A 81 22.55 -12.85 -2.30
N VAL A 82 21.25 -12.89 -2.55
CA VAL A 82 20.31 -13.65 -1.71
C VAL A 82 20.53 -15.16 -1.80
N ASN A 83 20.99 -15.65 -2.94
CA ASN A 83 21.33 -17.08 -3.10
C ASN A 83 22.60 -17.51 -2.33
N LYS A 84 23.42 -16.58 -1.84
CA LYS A 84 24.69 -16.89 -1.14
C LYS A 84 24.53 -17.15 0.35
N ASN A 85 23.49 -16.61 0.98
CA ASN A 85 23.30 -16.62 2.44
C ASN A 85 21.91 -17.16 2.81
N ILE A 86 21.73 -18.48 2.73
CA ILE A 86 20.45 -19.12 3.07
C ILE A 86 20.38 -19.34 4.58
N ALA A 87 19.98 -18.32 5.32
CA ALA A 87 19.43 -18.52 6.66
C ALA A 87 17.92 -18.32 6.60
N VAL A 88 17.16 -19.40 6.76
CA VAL A 88 15.69 -19.32 6.87
C VAL A 88 15.36 -18.54 8.14
N PRO A 89 14.59 -17.44 8.10
CA PRO A 89 14.15 -16.77 9.29
C PRO A 89 13.39 -17.76 10.16
N SER A 90 13.88 -18.00 11.36
CA SER A 90 13.23 -18.92 12.30
C SER A 90 11.99 -18.33 12.95
N LYS A 91 11.69 -17.04 12.72
CA LYS A 91 10.56 -16.34 13.31
C LYS A 91 9.97 -15.32 12.33
N LYS A 92 8.64 -15.28 12.27
CA LYS A 92 7.86 -14.21 11.64
C LYS A 92 8.35 -12.86 12.22
N GLU A 93 8.95 -12.02 11.40
CA GLU A 93 9.07 -10.61 11.74
C GLU A 93 7.66 -10.09 12.00
N LYS A 94 7.46 -9.34 13.09
CA LYS A 94 6.14 -8.81 13.47
C LYS A 94 5.72 -7.65 12.55
N GLN A 95 5.73 -7.87 11.24
CA GLN A 95 5.03 -6.98 10.34
C GLN A 95 3.53 -7.19 10.54
N MET A 96 2.78 -6.12 10.75
CA MET A 96 1.35 -6.21 11.09
C MET A 96 0.52 -5.39 10.12
N CYS A 97 0.60 -5.69 8.82
CA CYS A 97 -0.20 -5.03 7.80
C CYS A 97 -1.68 -5.43 7.86
N SER A 98 -2.53 -4.54 7.38
CA SER A 98 -3.96 -4.82 7.17
C SER A 98 -4.35 -4.24 5.84
N ILE A 99 -4.88 -5.06 4.95
CA ILE A 99 -5.28 -4.67 3.61
C ILE A 99 -6.71 -5.10 3.37
N PHE A 100 -7.49 -4.27 2.69
CA PHE A 100 -8.77 -4.71 2.16
C PHE A 100 -9.10 -3.99 0.84
N PHE A 101 -9.91 -4.67 0.06
CA PHE A 101 -10.56 -4.14 -1.13
C PHE A 101 -12.06 -4.15 -0.90
N THR A 102 -12.75 -3.11 -1.37
CA THR A 102 -14.21 -2.98 -1.27
C THR A 102 -14.76 -2.13 -2.39
N THR A 103 -16.04 -2.31 -2.69
CA THR A 103 -16.77 -1.51 -3.67
C THR A 103 -17.95 -0.85 -2.95
N ASN A 104 -18.15 0.45 -3.18
CA ASN A 104 -19.31 1.14 -2.63
C ASN A 104 -20.56 0.96 -3.50
N ASN A 105 -21.73 1.42 -3.00
CA ASN A 105 -23.01 1.31 -3.71
C ASN A 105 -23.05 2.07 -5.06
N SER A 106 -22.12 2.99 -5.30
CA SER A 106 -21.98 3.73 -6.57
C SER A 106 -20.99 3.09 -7.53
N GLY A 107 -20.48 1.88 -7.21
CA GLY A 107 -19.51 1.17 -8.03
C GLY A 107 -18.11 1.77 -8.00
N ILE A 108 -17.79 2.59 -7.00
CA ILE A 108 -16.41 3.06 -6.78
C ILE A 108 -15.68 2.03 -5.94
N THR A 109 -14.50 1.66 -6.38
CA THR A 109 -13.66 0.64 -5.74
C THR A 109 -12.53 1.27 -4.96
N TYR A 110 -12.30 0.75 -3.76
CA TYR A 110 -11.25 1.22 -2.85
C TYR A 110 -10.31 0.09 -2.49
N HIS A 111 -9.02 0.31 -2.68
CA HIS A 111 -7.94 -0.55 -2.21
C HIS A 111 -7.24 0.16 -1.05
N CYS A 112 -7.22 -0.46 0.10
CA CYS A 112 -6.94 0.16 1.39
C CYS A 112 -5.86 -0.62 2.14
N GLN A 113 -4.89 0.08 2.78
CA GLN A 113 -3.86 -0.58 3.60
C GLN A 113 -3.43 0.27 4.78
N ASN A 114 -3.24 -0.39 5.94
CA ASN A 114 -2.28 0.01 6.98
C ASN A 114 -0.97 -0.73 6.73
N PHE A 115 0.11 0.02 6.60
CA PHE A 115 1.46 -0.52 6.58
C PHE A 115 2.11 -0.26 7.95
N ASP A 116 2.28 -1.34 8.71
CA ASP A 116 2.76 -1.26 10.09
C ASP A 116 4.26 -1.52 10.12
N ASN A 117 5.03 -0.44 10.17
CA ASN A 117 6.49 -0.45 10.34
C ASN A 117 6.92 0.95 10.81
N PRO A 118 7.24 1.16 12.10
CA PRO A 118 7.28 2.50 12.69
C PRO A 118 8.48 3.37 12.28
N GLU A 119 9.55 2.78 11.76
CA GLU A 119 10.84 3.48 11.61
C GLU A 119 11.28 3.63 10.16
N SER A 120 10.65 4.53 9.43
CA SER A 120 11.13 4.91 8.10
C SER A 120 10.58 6.26 7.65
N GLY A 121 11.27 6.91 6.71
CA GLY A 121 10.69 7.91 5.85
C GLY A 121 9.74 7.29 4.84
N ILE A 122 8.77 8.09 4.40
CA ILE A 122 7.76 7.69 3.41
C ILE A 122 8.03 8.47 2.14
N ILE A 123 8.20 7.77 1.03
CA ILE A 123 8.34 8.38 -0.29
C ILE A 123 7.04 8.14 -1.05
N VAL A 124 6.46 9.21 -1.59
CA VAL A 124 5.37 9.15 -2.54
C VAL A 124 5.94 9.55 -3.90
N GLY A 125 6.10 8.58 -4.77
CA GLY A 125 6.73 8.74 -6.06
C GLY A 125 5.73 8.72 -7.22
N SER A 126 5.83 9.68 -8.13
CA SER A 126 5.17 9.67 -9.43
C SER A 126 6.16 9.17 -10.48
N TYR A 127 5.76 8.19 -11.24
CA TYR A 127 6.60 7.50 -12.23
C TYR A 127 5.94 7.54 -13.60
N SER A 128 6.74 7.85 -14.62
CA SER A 128 6.33 7.76 -16.01
C SER A 128 7.52 7.45 -16.91
N ALA A 129 7.36 6.55 -17.87
CA ALA A 129 8.37 6.20 -18.84
C ALA A 129 7.73 5.91 -20.21
N PRO A 130 8.46 6.06 -21.33
CA PRO A 130 7.96 5.69 -22.63
C PRO A 130 7.51 4.22 -22.66
N GLY A 131 6.31 3.96 -23.17
CA GLY A 131 5.74 2.60 -23.27
C GLY A 131 5.24 2.00 -21.97
N LYS A 132 5.22 2.76 -20.87
CA LYS A 132 4.74 2.34 -19.55
C LYS A 132 3.59 3.21 -19.07
N TYR A 133 2.72 2.65 -18.27
CA TYR A 133 1.64 3.41 -17.65
C TYR A 133 2.18 4.35 -16.56
N LYS A 134 1.62 5.54 -16.52
CA LYS A 134 1.89 6.45 -15.40
C LYS A 134 1.37 5.85 -14.11
N SER A 135 2.13 6.00 -13.03
CA SER A 135 1.75 5.44 -11.75
C SER A 135 2.23 6.32 -10.59
N ILE A 136 1.56 6.19 -9.45
CA ILE A 136 2.02 6.69 -8.17
C ILE A 136 2.26 5.49 -7.26
N ALA A 137 3.40 5.50 -6.55
CA ALA A 137 3.77 4.47 -5.60
C ALA A 137 4.16 5.06 -4.25
N ILE A 138 3.88 4.30 -3.19
CA ILE A 138 4.32 4.60 -1.83
C ILE A 138 5.40 3.60 -1.47
N ILE A 139 6.51 4.12 -0.95
CA ILE A 139 7.75 3.39 -0.76
C ILE A 139 8.28 3.69 0.64
N ARG A 140 8.80 2.67 1.27
CA ARG A 140 9.55 2.80 2.51
C ARG A 140 11.00 3.19 2.19
N MET A 141 11.45 4.31 2.73
CA MET A 141 12.79 4.86 2.43
C MET A 141 13.91 3.91 2.83
N THR A 142 13.76 3.21 3.96
CA THR A 142 14.76 2.27 4.47
C THR A 142 14.88 0.97 3.67
N ASP A 143 14.04 0.75 2.63
CA ASP A 143 14.24 -0.36 1.69
C ASP A 143 15.52 -0.18 0.86
N ILE A 144 16.05 1.06 0.79
CA ILE A 144 17.38 1.31 0.26
C ILE A 144 18.32 1.56 1.43
N THR A 145 19.25 0.65 1.67
CA THR A 145 20.17 0.60 2.83
C THR A 145 20.96 1.88 3.08
N TYR A 146 21.14 2.71 2.07
CA TYR A 146 21.93 3.95 2.17
C TYR A 146 21.14 5.16 2.69
N PHE A 147 19.83 5.01 2.92
CA PHE A 147 19.00 6.09 3.45
C PHE A 147 18.61 5.84 4.90
N PRO A 148 18.86 6.80 5.80
CA PRO A 148 18.36 6.72 7.17
C PRO A 148 16.83 6.88 7.21
N PRO A 149 16.19 6.55 8.34
CA PRO A 149 14.73 6.71 8.51
C PRO A 149 14.21 8.14 8.28
N SER A 150 15.07 9.15 8.46
CA SER A 150 14.78 10.55 8.14
C SER A 150 16.08 11.29 7.84
N PHE A 151 16.01 12.30 6.99
CA PHE A 151 17.13 13.21 6.68
C PHE A 151 16.60 14.55 6.17
N GLU A 152 17.45 15.57 6.19
CA GLU A 152 17.19 16.81 5.47
C GLU A 152 17.76 16.71 4.05
N LEU A 153 17.02 17.18 3.04
CA LEU A 153 17.42 17.03 1.63
C LEU A 153 18.77 17.70 1.30
N ALA A 154 19.11 18.76 2.04
CA ALA A 154 20.39 19.42 1.90
C ALA A 154 21.59 18.55 2.36
N GLU A 155 21.34 17.51 3.15
CA GLU A 155 22.35 16.60 3.70
C GLU A 155 22.57 15.37 2.81
N ILE A 156 21.83 15.23 1.70
CA ILE A 156 21.98 14.09 0.78
C ILE A 156 23.35 14.14 0.12
N THR A 157 24.13 13.12 0.37
CA THR A 157 25.44 12.93 -0.28
C THR A 157 25.29 12.60 -1.76
N ASP A 158 26.32 12.86 -2.56
CA ASP A 158 26.29 12.52 -3.99
C ASP A 158 26.12 11.01 -4.22
N MET A 159 26.68 10.18 -3.35
CA MET A 159 26.42 8.73 -3.38
C MET A 159 24.93 8.42 -3.18
N GLN A 160 24.26 8.99 -2.19
CA GLN A 160 22.83 8.79 -1.96
C GLN A 160 21.98 9.24 -3.16
N LYS A 161 22.35 10.37 -3.81
CA LYS A 161 21.67 10.84 -5.03
C LYS A 161 21.67 9.78 -6.13
N THR A 162 22.74 8.98 -6.26
CA THR A 162 22.81 7.91 -7.26
C THR A 162 21.81 6.78 -7.01
N PHE A 163 21.35 6.61 -5.77
CA PHE A 163 20.37 5.59 -5.39
C PHE A 163 18.89 6.04 -5.47
N ILE A 164 18.63 7.35 -5.59
CA ILE A 164 17.24 7.85 -5.71
C ILE A 164 16.47 7.18 -6.84
N PRO A 165 17.03 6.93 -8.05
CA PRO A 165 16.29 6.23 -9.11
C PRO A 165 15.82 4.83 -8.73
N PHE A 166 16.49 4.17 -7.80
CA PHE A 166 16.12 2.81 -7.37
C PHE A 166 14.87 2.77 -6.49
N PHE A 167 14.37 3.90 -5.98
CA PHE A 167 13.10 3.91 -5.29
C PHE A 167 11.94 3.41 -6.17
N SER A 168 12.03 3.56 -7.49
CA SER A 168 11.04 2.98 -8.42
C SER A 168 10.93 1.46 -8.34
N PHE A 169 11.96 0.77 -7.84
CA PHE A 169 11.98 -0.69 -7.67
C PHE A 169 11.15 -1.17 -6.47
N TYR A 170 10.87 -0.31 -5.49
CA TYR A 170 10.31 -0.71 -4.20
C TYR A 170 8.87 -0.24 -3.92
N PRO A 171 7.91 -0.29 -4.86
CA PRO A 171 6.53 0.07 -4.56
C PRO A 171 5.89 -0.94 -3.61
N VAL A 172 5.70 -0.53 -2.35
CA VAL A 172 4.91 -1.30 -1.36
C VAL A 172 3.44 -1.19 -1.70
N ASN A 173 2.99 0.03 -2.01
CA ASN A 173 1.67 0.32 -2.57
C ASN A 173 1.83 1.09 -3.87
N GLY A 174 0.85 0.98 -4.74
CA GLY A 174 0.80 1.82 -5.92
C GLY A 174 -0.52 1.71 -6.66
N ILE A 175 -0.75 2.71 -7.51
CA ILE A 175 -1.88 2.77 -8.43
C ILE A 175 -1.42 3.37 -9.75
N ASN A 176 -1.89 2.83 -10.87
CA ASN A 176 -1.59 3.37 -12.19
C ASN A 176 -2.77 4.15 -12.80
N GLU A 177 -2.53 4.81 -13.93
CA GLU A 177 -3.52 5.63 -14.63
C GLU A 177 -4.75 4.84 -15.15
N HIS A 178 -4.64 3.52 -15.25
CA HIS A 178 -5.76 2.65 -15.61
C HIS A 178 -6.58 2.19 -14.40
N GLY A 179 -6.15 2.54 -13.17
CA GLY A 179 -6.81 2.17 -11.94
C GLY A 179 -6.46 0.76 -11.44
N LEU A 180 -5.40 0.13 -11.95
CA LEU A 180 -4.83 -1.04 -11.29
C LEU A 180 -4.05 -0.58 -10.06
N SER A 181 -4.31 -1.21 -8.92
CA SER A 181 -3.60 -0.95 -7.66
C SER A 181 -3.01 -2.23 -7.08
N VAL A 182 -1.88 -2.08 -6.40
CA VAL A 182 -1.12 -3.16 -5.80
C VAL A 182 -0.75 -2.83 -4.36
N SER A 183 -0.65 -3.87 -3.51
CA SER A 183 -0.16 -3.76 -2.14
C SER A 183 0.57 -5.02 -1.71
N VAL A 184 1.62 -4.86 -0.90
CA VAL A 184 2.39 -5.95 -0.27
C VAL A 184 2.07 -6.01 1.22
N ALA A 185 1.92 -7.21 1.75
CA ALA A 185 1.96 -7.48 3.19
C ALA A 185 2.88 -8.65 3.51
N GLY A 186 3.46 -8.64 4.70
CA GLY A 186 4.19 -9.80 5.21
C GLY A 186 3.25 -10.98 5.45
N SER A 187 3.72 -12.20 5.18
CA SER A 187 3.03 -13.47 5.42
C SER A 187 3.90 -14.43 6.24
N TYR A 188 3.50 -15.70 6.31
CA TYR A 188 4.41 -16.75 6.77
C TYR A 188 5.50 -17.02 5.74
N PRO A 189 6.73 -17.41 6.18
CA PRO A 189 7.77 -17.80 5.26
C PRO A 189 7.39 -19.06 4.47
N HIS A 190 7.47 -19.00 3.16
CA HIS A 190 7.26 -20.13 2.25
C HIS A 190 8.51 -20.37 1.42
N LYS A 191 8.95 -21.64 1.36
CA LYS A 191 9.99 -22.05 0.41
C LYS A 191 9.36 -22.14 -0.97
N ILE A 192 9.89 -21.40 -1.94
CA ILE A 192 9.39 -21.40 -3.32
C ILE A 192 9.86 -22.68 -4.01
N THR A 193 8.94 -23.45 -4.57
CA THR A 193 9.22 -24.69 -5.34
C THR A 193 8.83 -24.55 -6.81
N ASP A 194 7.98 -23.59 -7.14
CA ASP A 194 7.39 -23.39 -8.46
C ASP A 194 8.21 -22.36 -9.27
N THR A 195 9.45 -22.76 -9.61
CA THR A 195 10.41 -21.88 -10.33
C THR A 195 10.63 -22.28 -11.79
N LYS A 196 10.13 -23.47 -12.19
CA LYS A 196 10.37 -23.99 -13.55
C LYS A 196 9.72 -23.07 -14.59
N ASP A 197 10.50 -22.69 -15.60
CA ASP A 197 10.08 -21.81 -16.71
C ASP A 197 9.62 -20.41 -16.29
N ARG A 198 10.01 -19.97 -15.07
CA ARG A 198 9.70 -18.66 -14.51
C ARG A 198 10.96 -17.87 -14.18
N LYS A 199 10.91 -16.55 -14.39
CA LYS A 199 12.00 -15.63 -13.99
C LYS A 199 11.82 -15.22 -12.53
N GLY A 200 12.91 -15.26 -11.75
CA GLY A 200 12.90 -14.75 -10.37
C GLY A 200 12.85 -13.25 -10.33
N VAL A 201 11.93 -12.70 -9.53
CA VAL A 201 11.82 -11.25 -9.31
C VAL A 201 11.63 -10.95 -7.82
N TYR A 202 12.22 -9.83 -7.38
CA TYR A 202 11.95 -9.31 -6.05
C TYR A 202 10.47 -8.86 -5.97
N ILE A 203 9.79 -9.13 -4.85
CA ILE A 203 8.33 -8.93 -4.76
C ILE A 203 7.88 -7.52 -5.12
N THR A 204 8.58 -6.47 -4.68
CA THR A 204 8.21 -5.10 -5.01
C THR A 204 8.50 -4.75 -6.47
N TYR A 205 9.48 -5.43 -7.08
CA TYR A 205 9.71 -5.30 -8.52
C TYR A 205 8.56 -5.92 -9.33
N LEU A 206 7.95 -7.02 -8.87
CA LEU A 206 6.73 -7.55 -9.47
C LEU A 206 5.59 -6.50 -9.44
N ASN A 207 5.43 -5.79 -8.32
CA ASN A 207 4.49 -4.67 -8.24
C ASN A 207 4.80 -3.59 -9.28
N ARG A 208 6.09 -3.25 -9.48
CA ARG A 208 6.49 -2.27 -10.48
C ARG A 208 6.11 -2.73 -11.89
N LEU A 209 6.39 -3.98 -12.23
CA LEU A 209 6.02 -4.55 -13.53
C LEU A 209 4.51 -4.52 -13.77
N MET A 210 3.70 -4.84 -12.75
CA MET A 210 2.24 -4.77 -12.82
C MET A 210 1.75 -3.33 -13.03
N LEU A 211 2.30 -2.37 -12.27
CA LEU A 211 1.93 -0.95 -12.40
C LEU A 211 2.30 -0.38 -13.78
N ASP A 212 3.38 -0.85 -14.37
CA ASP A 212 3.90 -0.37 -15.66
C ASP A 212 3.13 -0.90 -16.87
N SER A 213 2.49 -2.09 -16.74
CA SER A 213 2.02 -2.81 -17.93
C SER A 213 0.61 -3.41 -17.82
N CYS A 214 0.03 -3.50 -16.62
CA CYS A 214 -1.28 -4.12 -16.43
C CYS A 214 -2.38 -3.08 -16.16
N LYS A 215 -3.56 -3.30 -16.74
CA LYS A 215 -4.77 -2.48 -16.53
C LYS A 215 -5.77 -3.16 -15.61
N THR A 216 -5.74 -4.49 -15.58
CA THR A 216 -6.74 -5.34 -14.91
C THR A 216 -6.09 -6.38 -14.02
N VAL A 217 -6.86 -6.90 -13.08
CA VAL A 217 -6.45 -8.03 -12.22
C VAL A 217 -6.07 -9.25 -13.06
N ASN A 218 -6.82 -9.54 -14.12
CA ASN A 218 -6.51 -10.68 -15.00
C ASN A 218 -5.15 -10.51 -15.71
N GLU A 219 -4.83 -9.30 -16.19
CA GLU A 219 -3.51 -9.02 -16.76
C GLU A 219 -2.40 -9.14 -15.73
N ALA A 220 -2.62 -8.69 -14.49
CA ALA A 220 -1.66 -8.82 -13.41
C ALA A 220 -1.41 -10.29 -13.03
N ILE A 221 -2.45 -11.12 -12.99
CA ILE A 221 -2.33 -12.57 -12.78
C ILE A 221 -1.56 -13.20 -13.94
N ALA A 222 -1.93 -12.92 -15.19
CA ALA A 222 -1.23 -13.45 -16.36
C ALA A 222 0.27 -13.06 -16.37
N LEU A 223 0.58 -11.80 -16.04
CA LEU A 223 1.96 -11.35 -15.89
C LEU A 223 2.69 -12.15 -14.80
N SER A 224 2.09 -12.32 -13.62
CA SER A 224 2.73 -12.99 -12.48
C SER A 224 3.04 -14.47 -12.76
N GLN A 225 2.32 -15.11 -13.67
CA GLN A 225 2.57 -16.52 -14.06
C GLN A 225 3.94 -16.72 -14.75
N HIS A 226 4.53 -15.65 -15.31
CA HIS A 226 5.87 -15.69 -15.89
C HIS A 226 6.99 -15.55 -14.86
N TYR A 227 6.64 -15.28 -13.60
CA TYR A 227 7.59 -14.99 -12.53
C TYR A 227 7.36 -15.89 -11.31
N TYR A 228 8.43 -16.13 -10.55
CA TYR A 228 8.32 -16.40 -9.12
C TYR A 228 8.87 -15.21 -8.35
N PHE A 229 8.22 -14.83 -7.27
CA PHE A 229 8.69 -13.69 -6.48
C PHE A 229 9.31 -14.14 -5.16
N PHE A 230 10.37 -13.46 -4.79
CA PHE A 230 11.12 -13.68 -3.55
C PHE A 230 11.27 -12.38 -2.78
N ASP A 231 11.68 -12.46 -1.54
CA ASP A 231 12.14 -11.34 -0.73
C ASP A 231 13.63 -11.46 -0.38
N HIS A 232 14.08 -10.95 0.76
CA HIS A 232 15.49 -10.88 1.11
C HIS A 232 16.24 -12.22 1.20
N GLU A 233 15.58 -13.38 1.11
CA GLU A 233 16.14 -14.67 1.49
C GLU A 233 16.02 -15.76 0.41
N GLY A 234 16.39 -15.44 -0.80
CA GLY A 234 16.55 -16.40 -1.88
C GLY A 234 15.22 -16.99 -2.39
N LEU A 235 15.15 -18.33 -2.40
CA LEU A 235 13.94 -19.05 -2.77
C LEU A 235 12.92 -19.13 -1.62
N ILE A 236 12.90 -18.11 -0.77
CA ILE A 236 11.92 -17.95 0.31
C ILE A 236 11.21 -16.63 0.10
N THR A 237 9.91 -16.61 0.31
CA THR A 237 9.13 -15.39 0.46
C THR A 237 8.35 -15.43 1.77
N ALA A 238 8.32 -14.30 2.46
CA ALA A 238 7.48 -14.08 3.63
C ALA A 238 6.49 -12.93 3.36
N ASN A 239 6.04 -12.83 2.11
CA ASN A 239 5.14 -11.77 1.66
C ASN A 239 4.09 -12.33 0.70
N HIS A 240 2.95 -11.62 0.63
CA HIS A 240 1.90 -11.83 -0.33
C HIS A 240 1.37 -10.50 -0.88
N LEU A 241 0.67 -10.56 -2.00
CA LEU A 241 0.19 -9.40 -2.73
C LEU A 241 -1.33 -9.34 -2.76
N LEU A 242 -1.89 -8.13 -2.67
CA LEU A 242 -3.25 -7.86 -3.11
C LEU A 242 -3.20 -6.93 -4.31
N VAL A 243 -3.86 -7.31 -5.40
CA VAL A 243 -4.06 -6.51 -6.60
C VAL A 243 -5.55 -6.25 -6.79
N ALA A 244 -5.90 -5.06 -7.30
CA ALA A 244 -7.30 -4.69 -7.54
C ALA A 244 -7.41 -3.74 -8.73
N ASP A 245 -8.58 -3.71 -9.37
CA ASP A 245 -8.84 -2.85 -10.52
C ASP A 245 -10.15 -2.05 -10.36
N LYS A 246 -10.32 -1.06 -11.25
CA LYS A 246 -11.50 -0.20 -11.25
C LYS A 246 -12.81 -0.90 -11.63
N SER A 247 -12.75 -2.14 -12.14
CA SER A 247 -13.92 -2.91 -12.55
C SER A 247 -14.53 -3.71 -11.39
N GLY A 248 -13.96 -3.62 -10.18
CA GLY A 248 -14.44 -4.35 -9.01
C GLY A 248 -13.76 -5.72 -8.81
N ASN A 249 -12.76 -6.05 -9.62
CA ASN A 249 -11.99 -7.26 -9.43
C ASN A 249 -10.85 -7.05 -8.44
N SER A 250 -10.57 -8.07 -7.66
CA SER A 250 -9.42 -8.12 -6.77
C SER A 250 -8.86 -9.53 -6.68
N ALA A 251 -7.58 -9.65 -6.41
CA ALA A 251 -6.94 -10.95 -6.19
C ALA A 251 -5.87 -10.87 -5.11
N VAL A 252 -5.75 -11.94 -4.32
CA VAL A 252 -4.55 -12.21 -3.52
C VAL A 252 -3.69 -13.19 -4.28
N ILE A 253 -2.38 -12.92 -4.28
CA ILE A 253 -1.35 -13.77 -4.85
C ILE A 253 -0.42 -14.17 -3.70
N GLU A 254 -0.38 -15.44 -3.36
CA GLU A 254 0.46 -15.97 -2.28
C GLU A 254 0.98 -17.38 -2.61
N TYR A 255 1.94 -17.87 -1.84
CA TYR A 255 2.40 -19.24 -1.95
C TYR A 255 1.70 -20.13 -0.95
N ASP A 256 1.29 -21.32 -1.39
CA ASP A 256 0.77 -22.35 -0.50
C ASP A 256 1.90 -23.03 0.31
N LYS A 257 1.52 -23.89 1.25
CA LYS A 257 2.46 -24.66 2.07
C LYS A 257 3.42 -25.57 1.28
N ASN A 258 3.11 -25.83 0.01
CA ASN A 258 3.96 -26.62 -0.89
C ASN A 258 4.90 -25.72 -1.72
N GLY A 259 4.86 -24.40 -1.52
CA GLY A 259 5.67 -23.43 -2.26
C GLY A 259 5.21 -23.20 -3.69
N LYS A 260 3.93 -23.43 -3.97
CA LYS A 260 3.31 -23.16 -5.27
C LYS A 260 2.51 -21.86 -5.20
N MET A 261 2.69 -21.00 -6.19
CA MET A 261 1.95 -19.74 -6.29
C MET A 261 0.46 -20.03 -6.55
N GLN A 262 -0.39 -19.39 -5.76
CA GLN A 262 -1.85 -19.52 -5.77
C GLN A 262 -2.51 -18.17 -5.92
N TYR A 263 -3.76 -18.19 -6.38
CA TYR A 263 -4.56 -16.99 -6.65
C TYR A 263 -5.96 -17.12 -6.02
N LEU A 264 -6.35 -16.15 -5.20
CA LEU A 264 -7.73 -16.01 -4.72
C LEU A 264 -8.35 -14.79 -5.41
N VAL A 265 -9.22 -15.03 -6.39
CA VAL A 265 -9.89 -13.96 -7.15
C VAL A 265 -11.26 -13.67 -6.59
N LYS A 266 -11.61 -12.41 -6.43
CA LYS A 266 -12.94 -11.92 -6.06
C LYS A 266 -13.44 -10.89 -7.08
N GLN A 267 -14.74 -10.90 -7.33
CA GLN A 267 -15.40 -9.95 -8.22
C GLN A 267 -16.54 -9.26 -7.46
N ASN A 268 -16.55 -7.92 -7.52
CA ASN A 268 -17.57 -7.08 -6.88
C ASN A 268 -17.87 -7.44 -5.42
N SER A 269 -16.86 -7.89 -4.68
CA SER A 269 -17.00 -8.31 -3.29
C SER A 269 -15.79 -7.90 -2.46
N ASN A 270 -16.00 -7.80 -1.15
CA ASN A 270 -14.93 -7.48 -0.22
C ASN A 270 -13.85 -8.57 -0.23
N LEU A 271 -12.59 -8.15 -0.21
CA LEU A 271 -11.43 -9.01 -0.03
C LEU A 271 -10.56 -8.43 1.08
N VAL A 272 -10.26 -9.23 2.10
CA VAL A 272 -9.45 -8.82 3.25
C VAL A 272 -8.20 -9.69 3.31
N MET A 273 -7.05 -9.07 3.56
CA MET A 273 -5.76 -9.72 3.72
C MET A 273 -5.02 -9.06 4.89
N THR A 274 -4.38 -9.86 5.72
CA THR A 274 -3.52 -9.37 6.81
C THR A 274 -2.14 -10.02 6.69
N ASN A 275 -1.63 -10.62 7.76
CA ASN A 275 -0.34 -11.32 7.71
C ASN A 275 -0.50 -12.85 7.81
N ASP A 276 -1.73 -13.33 7.75
CA ASP A 276 -2.02 -14.75 7.69
C ASP A 276 -2.34 -15.13 6.25
N ASP A 277 -1.90 -16.32 5.83
CA ASP A 277 -2.29 -16.87 4.54
C ASP A 277 -3.81 -17.05 4.50
N ILE A 278 -4.42 -16.79 3.37
CA ILE A 278 -5.88 -16.84 3.20
C ILE A 278 -6.33 -17.80 2.11
N ILE A 279 -5.41 -18.28 1.27
CA ILE A 279 -5.74 -19.23 0.20
C ILE A 279 -5.67 -20.65 0.74
N GLY A 280 -6.73 -21.42 0.51
CA GLY A 280 -6.81 -22.81 0.95
C GLY A 280 -6.98 -23.00 2.46
N VAL A 281 -7.33 -21.91 3.19
CA VAL A 281 -7.62 -21.96 4.63
C VAL A 281 -9.08 -21.58 4.90
N ASP A 282 -9.64 -22.11 5.99
CA ASP A 282 -10.91 -21.63 6.50
C ASP A 282 -10.70 -20.29 7.21
N THR A 283 -11.03 -19.20 6.54
CA THR A 283 -10.83 -17.86 7.06
C THR A 283 -11.63 -17.56 8.33
N SER A 284 -12.69 -18.34 8.63
CA SER A 284 -13.45 -18.21 9.88
C SER A 284 -12.63 -18.61 11.10
N GLN A 285 -11.61 -19.46 10.91
CA GLN A 285 -10.70 -19.94 11.94
C GLN A 285 -9.50 -19.03 12.18
N LEU A 286 -9.28 -18.03 11.33
CA LEU A 286 -8.19 -17.08 11.50
C LEU A 286 -8.30 -16.40 12.88
N LYS A 287 -7.18 -16.37 13.60
CA LYS A 287 -7.09 -15.73 14.92
C LYS A 287 -6.83 -14.24 14.86
N CYS A 288 -6.46 -13.70 13.70
CA CYS A 288 -6.12 -12.30 13.52
C CYS A 288 -7.32 -11.40 13.85
N VAL A 289 -7.22 -10.64 14.94
CA VAL A 289 -8.27 -9.73 15.40
C VAL A 289 -8.53 -8.60 14.40
N ARG A 290 -7.49 -8.15 13.67
CA ARG A 290 -7.60 -7.12 12.64
C ARG A 290 -8.39 -7.62 11.43
N TYR A 291 -8.13 -8.86 10.98
CA TYR A 291 -8.91 -9.51 9.93
C TYR A 291 -10.39 -9.56 10.28
N LYS A 292 -10.71 -10.07 11.48
CA LYS A 292 -12.09 -10.19 11.96
C LYS A 292 -12.81 -8.85 12.09
N GLU A 293 -12.11 -7.83 12.60
CA GLU A 293 -12.69 -6.49 12.76
C GLU A 293 -12.99 -5.84 11.41
N ILE A 294 -12.08 -5.93 10.44
CA ILE A 294 -12.32 -5.41 9.08
C ILE A 294 -13.51 -6.12 8.43
N CYS A 295 -13.55 -7.46 8.48
CA CYS A 295 -14.66 -8.23 7.93
C CYS A 295 -15.99 -7.84 8.58
N LYS A 296 -16.05 -7.68 9.90
CA LYS A 296 -17.21 -7.25 10.64
C LYS A 296 -17.70 -5.86 10.18
N GLN A 297 -16.79 -4.89 10.05
CA GLN A 297 -17.19 -3.54 9.64
C GLN A 297 -17.68 -3.48 8.20
N LEU A 298 -17.02 -4.18 7.29
CA LEU A 298 -17.43 -4.27 5.88
C LEU A 298 -18.77 -5.00 5.71
N SER A 299 -19.12 -5.94 6.61
CA SER A 299 -20.41 -6.64 6.60
C SER A 299 -21.54 -5.82 7.20
N ASN A 300 -21.24 -4.95 8.17
CA ASN A 300 -22.26 -4.17 8.87
C ASN A 300 -22.78 -2.99 8.05
N LYS A 301 -21.93 -2.35 7.24
CA LYS A 301 -22.30 -1.17 6.47
C LYS A 301 -21.42 -1.04 5.22
N PRO A 302 -22.03 -0.86 4.03
CA PRO A 302 -21.28 -0.47 2.84
C PRO A 302 -20.54 0.85 3.06
N VAL A 303 -19.30 0.95 2.55
CA VAL A 303 -18.54 2.20 2.59
C VAL A 303 -19.19 3.22 1.65
N ALA A 304 -19.28 4.48 2.09
CA ALA A 304 -19.76 5.57 1.24
C ALA A 304 -18.60 6.20 0.45
N GLY A 305 -17.39 6.22 1.05
CA GLY A 305 -16.22 6.84 0.44
C GLY A 305 -14.92 6.54 1.18
N TYR A 306 -13.84 7.22 0.75
CA TYR A 306 -12.51 7.03 1.33
C TYR A 306 -12.47 7.26 2.84
N ALA A 307 -13.30 8.16 3.37
CA ALA A 307 -13.33 8.47 4.81
C ALA A 307 -13.81 7.27 5.64
N ASP A 308 -14.81 6.53 5.16
CA ASP A 308 -15.25 5.29 5.83
C ASP A 308 -14.13 4.24 5.80
N CYS A 309 -13.41 4.10 4.68
CA CYS A 309 -12.26 3.21 4.57
C CYS A 309 -11.15 3.60 5.56
N MET A 310 -10.84 4.90 5.68
CA MET A 310 -9.88 5.40 6.67
C MET A 310 -10.32 5.10 8.11
N ASN A 311 -11.62 5.25 8.41
CA ASN A 311 -12.17 4.92 9.73
C ASN A 311 -12.02 3.43 10.05
N ILE A 312 -12.31 2.54 9.09
CA ILE A 312 -12.08 1.10 9.25
C ILE A 312 -10.61 0.81 9.57
N LEU A 313 -9.67 1.38 8.78
CA LEU A 313 -8.24 1.20 9.02
C LEU A 313 -7.78 1.78 10.36
N GLN A 314 -8.37 2.89 10.81
CA GLN A 314 -8.09 3.48 12.11
C GLN A 314 -8.40 2.52 13.27
N THR A 315 -9.46 1.71 13.18
CA THR A 315 -9.83 0.76 14.24
C THR A 315 -8.84 -0.39 14.41
N VAL A 316 -8.11 -0.70 13.35
CA VAL A 316 -7.12 -1.80 13.31
C VAL A 316 -5.69 -1.31 13.21
N LYS A 317 -5.46 -0.01 13.45
CA LYS A 317 -4.10 0.55 13.46
C LYS A 317 -3.24 -0.05 14.57
N ASN A 318 -1.97 -0.23 14.25
CA ASN A 318 -0.95 -0.57 15.23
C ASN A 318 0.23 0.42 15.07
N ASN A 319 1.47 0.00 15.09
CA ASN A 319 2.62 0.86 14.74
C ASN A 319 2.60 1.25 13.24
N THR A 320 1.51 1.91 12.82
CA THR A 320 1.24 2.20 11.42
C THR A 320 2.11 3.35 10.94
N LEU A 321 2.98 3.07 9.99
CA LEU A 321 3.83 4.06 9.34
C LEU A 321 2.99 4.93 8.39
N TRP A 322 2.16 4.30 7.56
CA TRP A 322 1.14 4.98 6.78
C TRP A 322 -0.13 4.16 6.65
N THR A 323 -1.23 4.87 6.49
CA THR A 323 -2.50 4.34 6.01
C THR A 323 -2.76 4.92 4.64
N VAL A 324 -3.10 4.08 3.66
CA VAL A 324 -3.48 4.52 2.32
C VAL A 324 -4.84 4.00 1.93
N VAL A 325 -5.63 4.84 1.27
CA VAL A 325 -6.87 4.48 0.58
C VAL A 325 -6.75 4.95 -0.86
N MET A 326 -6.77 4.02 -1.80
CA MET A 326 -6.69 4.27 -3.24
C MET A 326 -8.07 4.07 -3.86
N ASP A 327 -8.58 5.09 -4.54
CA ASP A 327 -9.77 5.03 -5.38
C ASP A 327 -9.34 4.59 -6.79
N ASN A 328 -9.64 3.34 -7.14
CA ASN A 328 -9.25 2.75 -8.42
C ASN A 328 -9.95 3.42 -9.61
N LYS A 329 -11.15 3.99 -9.41
CA LYS A 329 -11.90 4.61 -10.51
C LYS A 329 -11.30 5.95 -10.93
N SER A 330 -10.84 6.75 -9.97
CA SER A 330 -10.27 8.07 -10.23
C SER A 330 -8.75 8.09 -10.25
N SER A 331 -8.07 6.97 -9.97
CA SER A 331 -6.61 6.87 -9.77
C SER A 331 -6.09 7.93 -8.77
N THR A 332 -6.85 8.11 -7.69
CA THR A 332 -6.58 9.06 -6.62
C THR A 332 -6.31 8.29 -5.32
N GLY A 333 -5.45 8.81 -4.47
CA GLY A 333 -5.23 8.20 -3.16
C GLY A 333 -5.13 9.23 -2.04
N TYR A 334 -5.37 8.76 -0.82
CA TYR A 334 -5.29 9.50 0.42
C TYR A 334 -4.35 8.77 1.38
N ILE A 335 -3.42 9.49 1.99
CA ILE A 335 -2.42 8.93 2.91
C ILE A 335 -2.54 9.63 4.25
N ALA A 336 -2.68 8.87 5.33
CA ALA A 336 -2.45 9.31 6.71
C ALA A 336 -1.10 8.77 7.17
N VAL A 337 -0.30 9.62 7.84
CA VAL A 337 1.06 9.30 8.27
C VAL A 337 1.09 9.07 9.78
N LYS A 338 1.77 8.01 10.22
CA LYS A 338 1.99 7.68 11.64
C LYS A 338 0.71 7.69 12.47
N GLY A 339 -0.38 7.17 11.89
CA GLY A 339 -1.68 7.08 12.58
C GLY A 339 -2.37 8.41 12.84
N LYS A 340 -1.99 9.48 12.15
CA LYS A 340 -2.59 10.82 12.27
C LYS A 340 -3.76 10.99 11.31
N TYR A 341 -4.94 10.50 11.68
CA TYR A 341 -6.14 10.52 10.83
C TYR A 341 -6.88 11.87 10.80
N SER A 342 -6.35 12.91 11.42
CA SER A 342 -6.85 14.29 11.31
C SER A 342 -6.24 15.06 10.12
N HIS A 343 -5.22 14.49 9.47
CA HIS A 343 -4.52 15.11 8.35
C HIS A 343 -4.22 14.05 7.28
N TYR A 344 -4.62 14.32 6.03
CA TYR A 344 -4.39 13.45 4.89
C TYR A 344 -3.58 14.16 3.80
N TYR A 345 -2.65 13.44 3.20
CA TYR A 345 -2.06 13.82 1.93
C TYR A 345 -2.86 13.19 0.80
N LYS A 346 -3.23 14.00 -0.19
CA LYS A 346 -3.96 13.53 -1.37
C LYS A 346 -3.05 13.57 -2.59
N PHE A 347 -2.99 12.47 -3.33
CA PHE A 347 -2.35 12.39 -4.64
C PHE A 347 -3.37 12.02 -5.73
N SER A 348 -3.04 12.34 -6.99
CA SER A 348 -3.85 11.98 -8.17
C SER A 348 -2.96 11.86 -9.38
N LEU A 349 -3.32 10.97 -10.29
CA LEU A 349 -2.71 10.84 -11.63
C LEU A 349 -3.43 11.70 -12.67
N ASN A 350 -4.57 12.26 -12.32
CA ASN A 350 -5.40 13.14 -13.16
C ASN A 350 -5.26 14.59 -12.74
#